data_7415d2df9407739a8cdf883358f79cc7
#
_entry.id   7415d2df9407739a8cdf883358f79cc7
#
_cell.length_a   1.000
_cell.length_b   1.000
_cell.length_c   1.000
_cell.angle_alpha   90.00
_cell.angle_beta   90.00
_cell.angle_gamma   90.00
#
_symmetry.space_group_name_H-M   'P 1'
#
loop_
_entity.id
_entity.type
_entity.pdbx_description
1 polymer ?
#
loop_
_entity_poly.entity_id
_entity_poly.type
_entity_poly.pdbx_seq_one_letter_code
_entity_poly.pdbx_strand_id
1 'polypeptide(L)'
;MNYSATQQIGALAEHDVERRFLAWGWTVGHDRIDVGYDLTVEPSQDRFKGHRFLVQVKGTASRKSGKVVAPVAKTRLRQYAINPLPVFLIRATADGVLHWMHIQAWTRANAHRLDGAGTTGVAMPAGQTLDDHEAFVAYLATLFRPPAEAHGAVAALAQERSRYLTALDPRFSVQLEYAQGAEHYTIFAQSSDVEVAMQIEPSAGEENLEHMNNALRYGLPSTINVDAVRFQGSQLFDAIGIQAALPHTLSIRPMSGIDGAVTLMAGSVYSMLAQEIVVDAQLFRGHSGFSISNEARDGLLKFRLLGDVRSGESTHLQLSLGVRPDVVSKQPVRLCTVLKAFGEWARDVHQRNALSIGLEFAGRRVPIKVSGPELDSVRELLAFANFAGRLHEVARALNSEFVLSQSTVISAQDASDVELLYRLLKGQRRQIRLGVIEFNAENPPEVVGDAVIVIRTQMGFAVDGQLIGAIPVAIELREFKIEAVAGATRFRIVPAQEADASICYADDTTPEADSIRPRPMITRLP
;
A
#
# COMPACT_ATOMS: atom_id res chain seq x y z
N MET A 1 -9.78 50.57 -27.36
CA MET A 1 -9.82 49.11 -27.31
C MET A 1 -11.16 48.69 -26.72
N ASN A 2 -11.98 47.92 -27.47
CA ASN A 2 -13.25 47.42 -26.92
C ASN A 2 -12.98 46.08 -26.25
N TYR A 3 -13.24 45.96 -24.95
CA TYR A 3 -13.20 44.69 -24.23
C TYR A 3 -14.21 43.72 -24.83
N SER A 4 -13.85 42.46 -24.99
CA SER A 4 -14.82 41.42 -25.31
C SER A 4 -15.79 41.23 -24.14
N ALA A 5 -17.00 40.74 -24.39
CA ALA A 5 -17.97 40.47 -23.33
C ALA A 5 -17.41 39.55 -22.22
N THR A 6 -16.55 38.58 -22.59
CA THR A 6 -15.89 37.67 -21.63
C THR A 6 -14.89 38.40 -20.74
N GLN A 7 -14.12 39.38 -21.31
CA GLN A 7 -13.18 40.19 -20.53
C GLN A 7 -13.91 41.12 -19.57
N GLN A 8 -15.04 41.70 -20.00
CA GLN A 8 -15.87 42.54 -19.13
C GLN A 8 -16.44 41.76 -17.95
N ILE A 9 -16.94 40.54 -18.19
CA ILE A 9 -17.45 39.66 -17.13
C ILE A 9 -16.32 39.29 -16.16
N GLY A 10 -15.11 39.00 -16.67
CA GLY A 10 -13.93 38.71 -15.84
C GLY A 10 -13.58 39.90 -14.93
N ALA A 11 -13.41 41.09 -15.51
CA ALA A 11 -13.06 42.29 -14.77
C ALA A 11 -14.11 42.71 -13.71
N LEU A 12 -15.41 42.57 -14.03
CA LEU A 12 -16.47 42.79 -13.05
C LEU A 12 -16.42 41.81 -11.91
N ALA A 13 -16.17 40.53 -12.20
CA ALA A 13 -16.06 39.47 -11.19
C ALA A 13 -14.86 39.73 -10.25
N GLU A 14 -13.71 40.13 -10.79
CA GLU A 14 -12.53 40.50 -9.99
C GLU A 14 -12.84 41.67 -9.07
N HIS A 15 -13.48 42.71 -9.59
CA HIS A 15 -13.85 43.87 -8.80
C HIS A 15 -14.87 43.53 -7.69
N ASP A 16 -15.83 42.66 -7.94
CA ASP A 16 -16.79 42.23 -6.92
C ASP A 16 -16.10 41.46 -5.78
N VAL A 17 -15.13 40.61 -6.11
CA VAL A 17 -14.32 39.87 -5.13
C VAL A 17 -13.43 40.81 -4.33
N GLU A 18 -12.73 41.74 -5.00
CA GLU A 18 -11.91 42.78 -4.37
C GLU A 18 -12.74 43.60 -3.38
N ARG A 19 -13.89 44.13 -3.84
CA ARG A 19 -14.81 44.90 -3.02
C ARG A 19 -15.27 44.14 -1.77
N ARG A 20 -15.49 42.85 -1.88
CA ARG A 20 -15.88 41.99 -0.74
C ARG A 20 -14.78 41.93 0.30
N PHE A 21 -13.53 41.68 -0.07
CA PHE A 21 -12.40 41.65 0.84
C PHE A 21 -12.09 43.04 1.45
N LEU A 22 -12.16 44.07 0.66
CA LEU A 22 -12.01 45.45 1.16
C LEU A 22 -13.11 45.83 2.17
N ALA A 23 -14.36 45.37 1.96
CA ALA A 23 -15.45 45.55 2.92
C ALA A 23 -15.21 44.82 4.24
N TRP A 24 -14.41 43.76 4.26
CA TRP A 24 -13.95 43.09 5.48
C TRP A 24 -12.73 43.77 6.14
N GLY A 25 -12.25 44.87 5.54
CA GLY A 25 -11.09 45.62 6.01
C GLY A 25 -9.75 44.96 5.68
N TRP A 26 -9.73 44.06 4.70
CA TRP A 26 -8.52 43.34 4.30
C TRP A 26 -7.76 44.08 3.21
N THR A 27 -6.44 43.87 3.15
CA THR A 27 -5.60 44.47 2.10
C THR A 27 -5.66 43.58 0.85
N VAL A 28 -5.93 44.22 -0.31
CA VAL A 28 -5.97 43.54 -1.59
C VAL A 28 -4.94 44.14 -2.53
N GLY A 29 -4.09 43.33 -3.12
CA GLY A 29 -3.12 43.73 -4.13
C GLY A 29 -3.42 43.05 -5.47
N HIS A 30 -3.08 43.74 -6.56
CA HIS A 30 -3.12 43.22 -7.91
C HIS A 30 -1.70 43.03 -8.43
N ASP A 31 -1.43 41.84 -9.02
CA ASP A 31 -0.17 41.65 -9.71
C ASP A 31 -0.20 42.33 -11.10
N ARG A 32 0.80 43.16 -11.40
CA ARG A 32 0.89 43.87 -12.69
C ARG A 32 1.23 42.94 -13.86
N ILE A 33 1.70 41.73 -13.57
CA ILE A 33 2.05 40.72 -14.56
C ILE A 33 1.12 39.55 -14.33
N ASP A 34 0.51 38.97 -15.37
CA ASP A 34 -0.31 37.73 -15.29
C ASP A 34 0.56 36.55 -14.89
N VAL A 35 0.73 36.39 -13.59
CA VAL A 35 1.41 35.23 -12.97
C VAL A 35 0.43 34.08 -12.69
N GLY A 36 -0.82 34.22 -13.15
CA GLY A 36 -1.86 33.21 -13.02
C GLY A 36 -2.73 33.31 -11.78
N TYR A 37 -2.63 34.45 -11.07
CA TYR A 37 -3.52 34.86 -9.98
C TYR A 37 -4.01 36.26 -10.27
N ASP A 38 -5.24 36.55 -9.84
CA ASP A 38 -5.84 37.87 -10.09
C ASP A 38 -5.62 38.80 -8.89
N LEU A 39 -5.64 38.27 -7.66
CA LEU A 39 -5.51 39.04 -6.44
C LEU A 39 -4.57 38.38 -5.44
N THR A 40 -3.85 39.20 -4.67
CA THR A 40 -3.16 38.85 -3.44
C THR A 40 -3.86 39.47 -2.27
N VAL A 41 -4.28 38.70 -1.27
CA VAL A 41 -5.09 39.19 -0.15
C VAL A 41 -4.37 38.93 1.17
N GLU A 42 -4.35 39.95 2.03
CA GLU A 42 -3.81 39.90 3.39
C GLU A 42 -4.94 40.24 4.39
N PRO A 43 -5.37 39.27 5.22
CA PRO A 43 -6.38 39.52 6.24
C PRO A 43 -5.88 40.46 7.33
N SER A 44 -6.75 41.36 7.80
CA SER A 44 -6.38 42.38 8.80
C SER A 44 -6.44 41.87 10.26
N GLN A 45 -7.04 40.71 10.51
CA GLN A 45 -7.13 40.16 11.88
C GLN A 45 -5.77 39.82 12.44
N ASP A 46 -5.48 40.17 13.71
CA ASP A 46 -4.19 39.92 14.37
C ASP A 46 -3.70 38.49 14.27
N ARG A 47 -4.63 37.52 14.34
CA ARG A 47 -4.30 36.10 14.20
C ARG A 47 -3.77 35.69 12.82
N PHE A 48 -3.96 36.53 11.80
CA PHE A 48 -3.50 36.30 10.43
C PHE A 48 -2.40 37.27 10.01
N LYS A 49 -1.91 38.10 10.92
CA LYS A 49 -0.93 39.12 10.63
C LYS A 49 0.29 38.59 9.90
N GLY A 50 0.58 39.14 8.75
CA GLY A 50 1.69 38.72 7.88
C GLY A 50 1.41 37.48 7.03
N HIS A 51 0.22 36.89 7.14
CA HIS A 51 -0.19 35.82 6.24
C HIS A 51 -0.90 36.36 5.01
N ARG A 52 -0.62 35.78 3.86
CA ARG A 52 -1.23 36.10 2.57
C ARG A 52 -1.77 34.88 1.89
N PHE A 53 -2.76 35.06 1.06
CA PHE A 53 -3.25 34.05 0.15
C PHE A 53 -3.51 34.64 -1.24
N LEU A 54 -3.53 33.77 -2.24
CA LEU A 54 -3.74 34.15 -3.63
C LEU A 54 -5.14 33.77 -4.07
N VAL A 55 -5.70 34.58 -4.96
CA VAL A 55 -7.06 34.39 -5.47
C VAL A 55 -7.05 34.37 -6.99
N GLN A 56 -7.64 33.34 -7.56
CA GLN A 56 -8.01 33.25 -8.97
C GLN A 56 -9.51 33.44 -9.09
N VAL A 57 -9.94 34.41 -9.85
CA VAL A 57 -11.36 34.71 -10.07
C VAL A 57 -11.83 34.17 -11.42
N LYS A 58 -13.03 33.63 -11.46
CA LYS A 58 -13.70 33.20 -12.70
C LYS A 58 -15.13 33.70 -12.70
N GLY A 59 -15.44 34.67 -13.57
CA GLY A 59 -16.80 35.17 -13.77
C GLY A 59 -17.64 34.33 -14.70
N THR A 60 -18.97 34.39 -14.59
CA THR A 60 -19.91 33.84 -15.55
C THR A 60 -21.19 34.67 -15.67
N ALA A 61 -21.67 34.84 -16.89
CA ALA A 61 -22.97 35.39 -17.17
C ALA A 61 -24.11 34.37 -17.12
N SER A 62 -23.80 33.10 -16.92
CA SER A 62 -24.80 32.05 -16.93
C SER A 62 -25.61 32.04 -15.63
N ARG A 63 -26.94 32.08 -15.74
CA ARG A 63 -27.93 31.90 -14.66
C ARG A 63 -28.43 30.45 -14.55
N LYS A 64 -27.67 29.44 -15.02
CA LYS A 64 -28.13 28.06 -14.97
C LYS A 64 -28.29 27.63 -13.51
N SER A 65 -29.51 27.25 -13.16
CA SER A 65 -29.79 26.56 -11.90
C SER A 65 -29.09 25.19 -11.92
N GLY A 66 -28.19 24.93 -10.99
CA GLY A 66 -27.49 23.66 -10.89
C GLY A 66 -26.09 23.81 -10.28
N LYS A 67 -25.27 22.80 -10.48
CA LYS A 67 -23.90 22.76 -9.98
C LYS A 67 -23.07 23.92 -10.55
N VAL A 68 -22.55 24.79 -9.67
CA VAL A 68 -21.62 25.85 -10.06
C VAL A 68 -20.26 25.22 -10.38
N VAL A 69 -19.76 25.46 -11.60
CA VAL A 69 -18.49 24.89 -12.07
C VAL A 69 -17.60 25.99 -12.61
N ALA A 70 -16.34 25.99 -12.18
CA ALA A 70 -15.30 26.90 -12.70
C ALA A 70 -14.37 26.13 -13.65
N PRO A 71 -14.24 26.53 -14.93
CA PRO A 71 -13.27 25.92 -15.85
C PRO A 71 -11.87 26.44 -15.53
N VAL A 72 -10.91 25.53 -15.29
CA VAL A 72 -9.52 25.86 -15.00
C VAL A 72 -8.59 25.01 -15.86
N ALA A 73 -7.56 25.60 -16.44
CA ALA A 73 -6.55 24.85 -17.19
C ALA A 73 -5.79 23.90 -16.27
N LYS A 74 -5.60 22.66 -16.69
CA LYS A 74 -4.89 21.65 -15.90
C LYS A 74 -3.45 22.05 -15.56
N THR A 75 -2.78 22.75 -16.45
CA THR A 75 -1.46 23.34 -16.20
C THR A 75 -1.48 24.34 -15.03
N ARG A 76 -2.50 25.19 -14.96
CA ARG A 76 -2.68 26.15 -13.86
C ARG A 76 -2.97 25.44 -12.54
N LEU A 77 -3.79 24.41 -12.55
CA LEU A 77 -4.07 23.61 -11.34
C LEU A 77 -2.78 22.97 -10.77
N ARG A 78 -1.92 22.45 -11.65
CA ARG A 78 -0.61 21.92 -11.23
C ARG A 78 0.28 23.03 -10.62
N GLN A 79 0.30 24.21 -11.20
CA GLN A 79 1.03 25.36 -10.65
C GLN A 79 0.48 25.78 -9.28
N TYR A 80 -0.86 25.81 -9.12
CA TYR A 80 -1.48 26.14 -7.84
C TYR A 80 -1.13 25.10 -6.76
N ALA A 81 -1.11 23.81 -7.12
CA ALA A 81 -0.82 22.74 -6.17
C ALA A 81 0.52 22.87 -5.46
N ILE A 82 1.52 23.42 -6.15
CA ILE A 82 2.89 23.58 -5.63
C ILE A 82 3.16 24.99 -5.06
N ASN A 83 2.17 25.91 -5.11
CA ASN A 83 2.37 27.24 -4.57
C ASN A 83 2.49 27.21 -3.04
N PRO A 84 3.49 27.89 -2.44
CA PRO A 84 3.65 27.93 -0.98
C PRO A 84 2.56 28.71 -0.26
N LEU A 85 1.90 29.67 -0.96
CA LEU A 85 0.75 30.39 -0.41
C LEU A 85 -0.55 29.63 -0.69
N PRO A 86 -1.53 29.68 0.21
CA PRO A 86 -2.86 29.17 -0.08
C PRO A 86 -3.44 29.85 -1.31
N VAL A 87 -4.04 29.06 -2.21
CA VAL A 87 -4.67 29.56 -3.43
C VAL A 87 -6.16 29.26 -3.37
N PHE A 88 -6.98 30.28 -3.52
CA PHE A 88 -8.43 30.18 -3.59
C PHE A 88 -8.92 30.42 -5.01
N LEU A 89 -9.77 29.52 -5.49
CA LEU A 89 -10.55 29.72 -6.69
C LEU A 89 -11.90 30.32 -6.29
N ILE A 90 -12.25 31.48 -6.84
CA ILE A 90 -13.54 32.13 -6.61
C ILE A 90 -14.32 32.14 -7.92
N ARG A 91 -15.57 31.66 -7.88
CA ARG A 91 -16.51 31.68 -9.00
C ARG A 91 -17.61 32.69 -8.72
N ALA A 92 -17.59 33.81 -9.45
CA ALA A 92 -18.67 34.81 -9.43
C ALA A 92 -19.76 34.37 -10.40
N THR A 93 -21.00 34.28 -9.92
CA THR A 93 -22.18 33.90 -10.70
C THR A 93 -22.97 35.16 -11.12
N ALA A 94 -23.85 35.03 -12.11
CA ALA A 94 -24.61 36.15 -12.66
C ALA A 94 -25.61 36.79 -11.68
N ASP A 95 -25.94 36.10 -10.60
CA ASP A 95 -26.76 36.58 -9.48
C ASP A 95 -25.95 37.25 -8.37
N GLY A 96 -24.63 37.44 -8.57
CA GLY A 96 -23.72 38.10 -7.66
C GLY A 96 -23.19 37.25 -6.51
N VAL A 97 -23.46 35.95 -6.49
CA VAL A 97 -22.93 35.05 -5.47
C VAL A 97 -21.47 34.69 -5.78
N LEU A 98 -20.59 34.81 -4.78
CA LEU A 98 -19.16 34.55 -4.87
C LEU A 98 -18.84 33.22 -4.18
N HIS A 99 -18.83 32.12 -4.95
CA HIS A 99 -18.46 30.78 -4.43
C HIS A 99 -16.95 30.65 -4.35
N TRP A 100 -16.43 30.10 -3.25
CA TRP A 100 -15.00 29.92 -3.06
C TRP A 100 -14.62 28.46 -2.85
N MET A 101 -13.38 28.14 -3.16
CA MET A 101 -12.76 26.83 -2.91
C MET A 101 -11.25 26.97 -2.72
N HIS A 102 -10.71 26.25 -1.74
CA HIS A 102 -9.26 26.09 -1.60
C HIS A 102 -8.75 25.10 -2.65
N ILE A 103 -8.18 25.65 -3.73
CA ILE A 103 -7.91 24.86 -4.95
C ILE A 103 -6.80 23.84 -4.77
N GLN A 104 -5.85 24.06 -3.87
CA GLN A 104 -4.78 23.10 -3.58
C GLN A 104 -5.32 21.83 -2.95
N ALA A 105 -6.28 21.95 -2.01
CA ALA A 105 -6.95 20.78 -1.42
C ALA A 105 -7.73 20.00 -2.47
N TRP A 106 -8.48 20.72 -3.33
CA TRP A 106 -9.21 20.09 -4.43
C TRP A 106 -8.27 19.40 -5.41
N THR A 107 -7.14 20.03 -5.77
CA THR A 107 -6.16 19.50 -6.72
C THR A 107 -5.54 18.19 -6.21
N ARG A 108 -5.19 18.13 -4.92
CA ARG A 108 -4.69 16.90 -4.28
C ARG A 108 -5.71 15.77 -4.33
N ALA A 109 -6.97 16.06 -4.00
CA ALA A 109 -8.05 15.07 -4.00
C ALA A 109 -8.44 14.60 -5.42
N ASN A 110 -8.09 15.37 -6.48
CA ASN A 110 -8.46 15.09 -7.86
C ASN A 110 -7.24 14.96 -8.78
N ALA A 111 -6.09 14.56 -8.26
CA ALA A 111 -4.83 14.45 -9.02
C ALA A 111 -4.99 13.61 -10.29
N HIS A 112 -5.73 12.50 -10.23
CA HIS A 112 -6.04 11.62 -11.36
C HIS A 112 -6.74 12.32 -12.55
N ARG A 113 -7.35 13.50 -12.34
CA ARG A 113 -8.05 14.28 -13.39
C ARG A 113 -7.13 15.28 -14.09
N LEU A 114 -5.90 15.42 -13.64
CA LEU A 114 -4.99 16.47 -14.10
C LEU A 114 -4.05 16.02 -15.22
N ASP A 115 -4.10 14.77 -15.63
CA ASP A 115 -3.25 14.25 -16.69
C ASP A 115 -3.55 14.90 -18.04
N GLY A 116 -2.47 15.11 -18.81
CA GLY A 116 -2.54 15.71 -20.13
C GLY A 116 -2.75 17.23 -20.13
N ALA A 117 -3.03 17.75 -21.31
CA ALA A 117 -3.35 19.16 -21.53
C ALA A 117 -4.85 19.43 -21.50
N GLY A 118 -5.24 20.71 -21.48
CA GLY A 118 -6.64 21.13 -21.57
C GLY A 118 -7.19 21.71 -20.27
N THR A 119 -8.52 21.78 -20.20
CA THR A 119 -9.27 22.43 -19.11
C THR A 119 -10.12 21.37 -18.38
N THR A 120 -10.23 21.48 -17.07
CA THR A 120 -11.13 20.67 -16.26
C THR A 120 -12.14 21.56 -15.52
N GLY A 121 -13.33 21.03 -15.25
CA GLY A 121 -14.36 21.71 -14.48
C GLY A 121 -14.17 21.45 -12.98
N VAL A 122 -13.95 22.50 -12.22
CA VAL A 122 -13.90 22.48 -10.75
C VAL A 122 -15.30 22.77 -10.22
N ALA A 123 -15.94 21.79 -9.61
CA ALA A 123 -17.27 21.97 -9.02
C ALA A 123 -17.13 22.71 -7.69
N MET A 124 -17.79 23.87 -7.57
CA MET A 124 -17.80 24.69 -6.38
C MET A 124 -18.79 24.13 -5.35
N PRO A 125 -18.44 24.05 -4.06
CA PRO A 125 -19.37 23.66 -3.02
C PRO A 125 -20.51 24.67 -2.87
N ALA A 126 -21.75 24.21 -2.81
CA ALA A 126 -22.92 25.11 -2.78
C ALA A 126 -22.98 26.00 -1.52
N GLY A 127 -22.47 25.50 -0.39
CA GLY A 127 -22.48 26.23 0.89
C GLY A 127 -21.23 27.10 1.16
N GLN A 128 -20.25 27.13 0.26
CA GLN A 128 -19.03 27.93 0.44
C GLN A 128 -19.12 29.22 -0.39
N THR A 129 -19.63 30.28 0.22
CA THR A 129 -19.74 31.61 -0.41
C THR A 129 -19.04 32.65 0.43
N LEU A 130 -18.59 33.77 -0.21
CA LEU A 130 -18.01 34.91 0.50
C LEU A 130 -19.08 35.74 1.24
N ASP A 131 -20.36 35.41 1.12
CA ASP A 131 -21.40 36.02 1.94
C ASP A 131 -21.32 35.51 3.39
N ASP A 132 -20.79 34.30 3.60
CA ASP A 132 -20.48 33.78 4.92
C ASP A 132 -19.02 34.10 5.29
N HIS A 133 -18.80 35.30 5.81
CA HIS A 133 -17.49 35.76 6.28
C HIS A 133 -16.92 34.88 7.39
N GLU A 134 -17.76 34.45 8.34
CA GLU A 134 -17.30 33.66 9.49
C GLU A 134 -16.80 32.30 9.04
N ALA A 135 -17.52 31.63 8.14
CA ALA A 135 -17.10 30.34 7.59
C ALA A 135 -15.78 30.45 6.80
N PHE A 136 -15.60 31.53 6.01
CA PHE A 136 -14.36 31.74 5.29
C PHE A 136 -13.19 31.99 6.24
N VAL A 137 -13.38 32.83 7.25
CA VAL A 137 -12.37 33.14 8.28
C VAL A 137 -12.05 31.92 9.13
N ALA A 138 -13.05 31.10 9.49
CA ALA A 138 -12.83 29.84 10.19
C ALA A 138 -12.00 28.86 9.35
N TYR A 139 -12.26 28.80 8.04
CA TYR A 139 -11.46 27.99 7.13
C TYR A 139 -10.01 28.51 7.03
N LEU A 140 -9.79 29.82 6.88
CA LEU A 140 -8.45 30.41 6.90
C LEU A 140 -7.70 30.06 8.20
N ALA A 141 -8.39 30.06 9.34
CA ALA A 141 -7.80 29.68 10.62
C ALA A 141 -7.33 28.21 10.65
N THR A 142 -7.89 27.34 9.81
CA THR A 142 -7.36 25.97 9.66
C THR A 142 -6.07 25.91 8.84
N LEU A 143 -5.89 26.84 7.90
CA LEU A 143 -4.70 26.93 7.04
C LEU A 143 -3.56 27.68 7.73
N PHE A 144 -3.89 28.75 8.45
CA PHE A 144 -2.96 29.62 9.15
C PHE A 144 -2.93 29.35 10.65
N ARG A 145 -3.22 28.13 11.07
CA ARG A 145 -3.14 27.77 12.49
C ARG A 145 -1.77 28.13 13.03
N PRO A 146 -1.69 28.98 14.08
CA PRO A 146 -0.46 29.03 14.85
C PRO A 146 -0.23 27.64 15.42
N PRO A 147 0.98 27.09 15.31
CA PRO A 147 1.29 25.83 15.98
C PRO A 147 1.06 26.00 17.49
N ALA A 148 0.61 24.96 18.18
CA ALA A 148 0.50 24.96 19.63
C ALA A 148 1.77 25.50 20.29
N GLU A 149 1.63 26.32 21.34
CA GLU A 149 2.62 27.29 21.87
C GLU A 149 4.07 26.80 22.07
N ALA A 150 4.34 25.51 22.18
CA ALA A 150 5.70 24.95 22.24
C ALA A 150 6.31 24.62 20.86
N HIS A 151 5.47 24.37 19.84
CA HIS A 151 5.90 24.19 18.46
C HIS A 151 5.94 25.53 17.69
N GLY A 152 5.35 26.57 18.22
CA GLY A 152 5.16 27.86 17.56
C GLY A 152 6.47 28.60 17.23
N ALA A 153 7.41 28.58 18.15
CA ALA A 153 8.71 29.23 17.94
C ALA A 153 9.54 28.48 16.88
N VAL A 154 9.49 27.15 16.87
CA VAL A 154 10.23 26.32 15.92
C VAL A 154 9.64 26.44 14.52
N ALA A 155 8.30 26.42 14.39
CA ALA A 155 7.64 26.59 13.09
C ALA A 155 7.78 28.01 12.53
N ALA A 156 7.76 29.05 13.38
CA ALA A 156 8.02 30.43 12.97
C ALA A 156 9.47 30.59 12.47
N LEU A 157 10.43 30.01 13.17
CA LEU A 157 11.83 29.98 12.73
C LEU A 157 12.00 29.20 11.42
N ALA A 158 11.33 28.06 11.27
CA ALA A 158 11.33 27.28 10.03
C ALA A 158 10.77 28.10 8.87
N GLN A 159 9.68 28.84 9.08
CA GLN A 159 9.07 29.67 8.05
C GLN A 159 9.95 30.88 7.68
N GLU A 160 10.57 31.53 8.67
CA GLU A 160 11.48 32.64 8.42
C GLU A 160 12.73 32.16 7.65
N ARG A 161 13.30 31.01 8.05
CA ARG A 161 14.43 30.42 7.34
C ARG A 161 14.03 29.97 5.92
N SER A 162 12.85 29.43 5.73
CA SER A 162 12.33 29.09 4.39
C SER A 162 12.23 30.31 3.48
N ARG A 163 11.73 31.44 4.02
CA ARG A 163 11.65 32.72 3.28
C ARG A 163 13.04 33.26 2.92
N TYR A 164 13.95 33.23 3.89
CA TYR A 164 15.34 33.64 3.66
C TYR A 164 16.00 32.81 2.56
N LEU A 165 15.90 31.49 2.64
CA LEU A 165 16.48 30.58 1.66
C LEU A 165 15.87 30.76 0.26
N THR A 166 14.56 30.94 0.17
CA THR A 166 13.88 31.26 -1.11
C THR A 166 14.34 32.61 -1.68
N ALA A 167 14.64 33.58 -0.83
CA ALA A 167 15.13 34.88 -1.27
C ALA A 167 16.58 34.87 -1.79
N LEU A 168 17.40 33.90 -1.37
CA LEU A 168 18.77 33.73 -1.87
C LEU A 168 18.80 33.30 -3.33
N ASP A 169 17.82 32.49 -3.76
CA ASP A 169 17.68 32.09 -5.15
C ASP A 169 16.20 31.93 -5.52
N PRO A 170 15.60 32.94 -6.16
CA PRO A 170 14.18 32.92 -6.54
C PRO A 170 13.79 31.82 -7.57
N ARG A 171 14.76 31.11 -8.17
CA ARG A 171 14.49 29.97 -9.04
C ARG A 171 13.93 28.78 -8.26
N PHE A 172 14.06 28.81 -6.92
CA PHE A 172 13.59 27.75 -6.02
C PHE A 172 12.59 28.30 -5.02
N SER A 173 11.66 27.45 -4.58
CA SER A 173 10.96 27.65 -3.30
C SER A 173 11.44 26.59 -2.31
N VAL A 174 11.64 27.02 -1.07
CA VAL A 174 12.14 26.13 0.01
C VAL A 174 11.08 26.03 1.09
N GLN A 175 10.82 24.82 1.51
CA GLN A 175 10.04 24.50 2.72
C GLN A 175 10.96 23.81 3.72
N LEU A 176 10.96 24.26 4.96
CA LEU A 176 11.69 23.65 6.06
C LEU A 176 10.68 23.17 7.10
N GLU A 177 10.82 21.93 7.48
CA GLU A 177 10.08 21.30 8.57
C GLU A 177 11.07 20.71 9.58
N TYR A 178 10.78 20.86 10.88
CA TYR A 178 11.51 20.19 11.95
C TYR A 178 10.72 18.96 12.39
N ALA A 179 11.24 17.77 12.14
CA ALA A 179 10.62 16.53 12.55
C ALA A 179 11.66 15.59 13.17
N GLN A 180 11.32 14.98 14.29
CA GLN A 180 12.18 13.99 14.98
C GLN A 180 13.60 14.47 15.31
N GLY A 181 13.77 15.79 15.55
CA GLY A 181 15.06 16.39 15.86
C GLY A 181 15.95 16.67 14.64
N ALA A 182 15.44 16.52 13.43
CA ALA A 182 16.12 16.81 12.17
C ALA A 182 15.43 17.92 11.38
N GLU A 183 16.21 18.62 10.56
CA GLU A 183 15.72 19.59 9.59
C GLU A 183 15.40 18.89 8.28
N HIS A 184 14.15 19.04 7.81
CA HIS A 184 13.69 18.52 6.52
C HIS A 184 13.51 19.67 5.54
N TYR A 185 14.38 19.74 4.56
CA TYR A 185 14.29 20.72 3.48
C TYR A 185 13.60 20.11 2.27
N THR A 186 12.54 20.76 1.79
CA THR A 186 11.93 20.44 0.51
C THR A 186 12.15 21.60 -0.44
N ILE A 187 12.87 21.38 -1.53
CA ILE A 187 13.28 22.38 -2.49
C ILE A 187 12.58 22.10 -3.82
N PHE A 188 11.83 23.07 -4.31
CA PHE A 188 11.11 22.98 -5.58
C PHE A 188 11.69 23.96 -6.59
N ALA A 189 12.04 23.48 -7.77
CA ALA A 189 12.34 24.36 -8.90
C ALA A 189 11.07 25.07 -9.38
N GLN A 190 11.14 26.39 -9.59
CA GLN A 190 10.01 27.20 -10.04
C GLN A 190 9.76 27.08 -11.56
N SER A 191 10.75 26.59 -12.32
CA SER A 191 10.64 26.30 -13.75
C SER A 191 11.37 25.01 -14.12
N SER A 192 11.04 24.45 -15.29
CA SER A 192 11.68 23.25 -15.82
C SER A 192 13.11 23.46 -16.32
N ASP A 193 13.55 24.69 -16.42
CA ASP A 193 14.84 25.09 -17.03
C ASP A 193 15.93 25.26 -15.97
N VAL A 194 15.63 24.95 -14.70
CA VAL A 194 16.59 25.05 -13.60
C VAL A 194 17.46 23.81 -13.58
N GLU A 195 18.73 23.98 -13.91
CA GLU A 195 19.74 22.94 -13.78
C GLU A 195 20.49 23.08 -12.44
N VAL A 196 20.67 21.98 -11.74
CA VAL A 196 21.42 21.86 -10.50
C VAL A 196 22.39 20.70 -10.63
N ALA A 197 23.68 20.96 -10.42
CA ALA A 197 24.66 19.90 -10.27
C ALA A 197 24.72 19.44 -8.82
N MET A 198 24.56 18.13 -8.61
CA MET A 198 24.62 17.51 -7.29
C MET A 198 25.74 16.46 -7.29
N GLN A 199 26.68 16.61 -6.38
CA GLN A 199 27.71 15.63 -6.10
C GLN A 199 27.35 14.90 -4.81
N ILE A 200 27.26 13.57 -4.88
CA ILE A 200 26.89 12.71 -3.76
C ILE A 200 28.09 11.85 -3.41
N GLU A 201 28.46 11.83 -2.13
CA GLU A 201 29.42 10.88 -1.57
C GLU A 201 28.62 9.86 -0.74
N PRO A 202 28.32 8.66 -1.28
CA PRO A 202 27.54 7.66 -0.55
C PRO A 202 28.36 7.11 0.62
N SER A 203 27.71 6.88 1.76
CA SER A 203 28.34 6.22 2.89
C SER A 203 28.76 4.80 2.51
N ALA A 204 29.87 4.34 3.10
CA ALA A 204 30.39 3.02 2.84
C ALA A 204 29.38 1.93 3.21
N GLY A 205 29.23 0.92 2.35
CA GLY A 205 28.35 -0.23 2.53
C GLY A 205 27.81 -0.73 1.21
N GLU A 206 27.86 -2.05 1.01
CA GLU A 206 27.42 -2.68 -0.24
C GLU A 206 25.94 -2.42 -0.52
N GLU A 207 25.08 -2.55 0.49
CA GLU A 207 23.64 -2.30 0.38
C GLU A 207 23.34 -0.86 -0.02
N ASN A 208 24.05 0.11 0.56
CA ASN A 208 23.86 1.53 0.28
C ASN A 208 24.25 1.89 -1.16
N LEU A 209 25.35 1.32 -1.64
CA LEU A 209 25.80 1.48 -3.03
C LEU A 209 24.83 0.81 -4.01
N GLU A 210 24.28 -0.35 -3.65
CA GLU A 210 23.25 -1.03 -4.43
C GLU A 210 21.98 -0.18 -4.55
N HIS A 211 21.50 0.39 -3.45
CA HIS A 211 20.34 1.29 -3.44
C HIS A 211 20.56 2.51 -4.34
N MET A 212 21.72 3.12 -4.27
CA MET A 212 22.09 4.25 -5.15
C MET A 212 22.15 3.83 -6.62
N ASN A 213 22.79 2.72 -6.93
CA ASN A 213 22.86 2.18 -8.27
C ASN A 213 21.48 1.88 -8.84
N ASN A 214 20.60 1.27 -8.02
CA ASN A 214 19.24 0.95 -8.41
C ASN A 214 18.41 2.21 -8.69
N ALA A 215 18.58 3.27 -7.87
CA ALA A 215 17.93 4.55 -8.11
C ALA A 215 18.36 5.20 -9.44
N LEU A 216 19.67 5.29 -9.67
CA LEU A 216 20.22 5.94 -10.87
C LEU A 216 20.01 5.10 -12.12
N ARG A 217 20.25 3.80 -12.02
CA ARG A 217 20.24 2.89 -13.17
C ARG A 217 18.83 2.56 -13.63
N TYR A 218 17.92 2.30 -12.69
CA TYR A 218 16.56 1.81 -12.96
C TYR A 218 15.46 2.80 -12.63
N GLY A 219 15.78 3.97 -12.01
CA GLY A 219 14.79 4.94 -11.56
C GLY A 219 13.96 4.48 -10.36
N LEU A 220 14.47 3.52 -9.57
CA LEU A 220 13.77 3.07 -8.36
C LEU A 220 13.75 4.16 -7.30
N PRO A 221 12.61 4.42 -6.63
CA PRO A 221 12.61 5.18 -5.39
C PRO A 221 13.54 4.51 -4.38
N SER A 222 14.53 5.23 -3.89
CA SER A 222 15.52 4.67 -2.97
C SER A 222 15.88 5.68 -1.89
N THR A 223 16.22 5.17 -0.72
CA THR A 223 16.77 5.95 0.39
C THR A 223 18.19 5.48 0.61
N ILE A 224 19.14 6.39 0.55
CA ILE A 224 20.57 6.12 0.71
C ILE A 224 21.16 6.96 1.83
N ASN A 225 22.12 6.40 2.54
CA ASN A 225 22.93 7.15 3.48
C ASN A 225 24.10 7.77 2.72
N VAL A 226 24.38 9.03 3.00
CA VAL A 226 25.43 9.79 2.33
C VAL A 226 26.31 10.50 3.37
N ASP A 227 27.62 10.48 3.15
CA ASP A 227 28.58 11.17 4.00
C ASP A 227 28.68 12.64 3.63
N ALA A 228 28.47 12.96 2.36
CA ALA A 228 28.40 14.34 1.89
C ALA A 228 27.49 14.49 0.68
N VAL A 229 26.79 15.62 0.63
CA VAL A 229 26.05 16.09 -0.55
C VAL A 229 26.50 17.51 -0.84
N ARG A 230 26.95 17.76 -2.05
CA ARG A 230 27.35 19.10 -2.52
C ARG A 230 26.46 19.50 -3.69
N PHE A 231 25.82 20.63 -3.57
CA PHE A 231 25.07 21.21 -4.66
C PHE A 231 25.85 22.39 -5.23
N GLN A 232 25.85 22.50 -6.55
CA GLN A 232 26.50 23.59 -7.26
C GLN A 232 25.48 24.38 -8.07
N GLY A 233 25.74 25.68 -8.27
CA GLY A 233 24.93 26.53 -9.13
C GLY A 233 23.92 27.42 -8.38
N SER A 234 23.88 27.39 -7.04
CA SER A 234 23.03 28.30 -6.25
C SER A 234 23.62 28.56 -4.86
N GLN A 235 23.59 29.84 -4.42
CA GLN A 235 23.94 30.25 -3.06
C GLN A 235 22.98 29.67 -2.00
N LEU A 236 21.79 29.26 -2.40
CA LEU A 236 20.82 28.58 -1.57
C LEU A 236 21.41 27.32 -0.92
N PHE A 237 22.11 26.50 -1.70
CA PHE A 237 22.65 25.23 -1.21
C PHE A 237 23.82 25.43 -0.23
N ASP A 238 24.62 26.49 -0.44
CA ASP A 238 25.67 26.87 0.51
C ASP A 238 25.06 27.31 1.86
N ALA A 239 23.97 28.05 1.82
CA ALA A 239 23.28 28.55 3.00
C ALA A 239 22.52 27.47 3.79
N ILE A 240 22.08 26.40 3.15
CA ILE A 240 21.46 25.23 3.83
C ILE A 240 22.52 24.43 4.60
N GLY A 241 23.82 24.60 4.27
CA GLY A 241 24.90 23.94 4.99
C GLY A 241 24.98 22.43 4.73
N ILE A 242 24.39 21.94 3.65
CA ILE A 242 24.42 20.52 3.24
C ILE A 242 25.87 20.04 2.98
N GLN A 243 26.81 20.99 2.91
CA GLN A 243 28.25 20.72 2.77
C GLN A 243 28.93 20.26 4.08
N ALA A 244 28.22 20.20 5.19
CA ALA A 244 28.81 19.71 6.45
C ALA A 244 28.91 18.17 6.39
N ALA A 245 30.08 17.65 6.76
CA ALA A 245 30.37 16.22 6.86
C ALA A 245 29.61 15.56 8.04
N LEU A 246 28.30 15.49 7.92
CA LEU A 246 27.43 14.75 8.82
C LEU A 246 26.73 13.66 8.00
N PRO A 247 26.52 12.46 8.54
CA PRO A 247 25.78 11.43 7.85
C PRO A 247 24.35 11.91 7.59
N HIS A 248 23.97 11.95 6.33
CA HIS A 248 22.65 12.36 5.89
C HIS A 248 21.93 11.19 5.22
N THR A 249 20.62 11.25 5.24
CA THR A 249 19.79 10.34 4.47
C THR A 249 19.22 11.06 3.26
N LEU A 250 19.50 10.56 2.06
CA LEU A 250 19.00 11.09 0.80
C LEU A 250 17.94 10.16 0.24
N SER A 251 16.73 10.68 0.06
CA SER A 251 15.64 9.97 -0.64
C SER A 251 15.61 10.41 -2.10
N ILE A 252 15.86 9.48 -3.01
CA ILE A 252 15.79 9.69 -4.45
C ILE A 252 14.43 9.14 -4.92
N ARG A 253 13.62 10.01 -5.52
CA ARG A 253 12.33 9.63 -6.10
C ARG A 253 12.24 10.11 -7.54
N PRO A 254 11.85 9.25 -8.50
CA PRO A 254 11.64 9.70 -9.86
C PRO A 254 10.47 10.68 -9.94
N MET A 255 10.56 11.69 -10.79
CA MET A 255 9.53 12.74 -10.90
C MET A 255 8.19 12.23 -11.45
N SER A 256 8.21 11.17 -12.26
CA SER A 256 6.99 10.58 -12.81
C SER A 256 7.19 9.10 -13.09
N GLY A 257 6.31 8.27 -12.57
CA GLY A 257 6.12 6.90 -13.02
C GLY A 257 4.95 6.81 -14.00
N ILE A 258 4.97 5.85 -14.88
CA ILE A 258 3.84 5.50 -15.74
C ILE A 258 3.02 4.47 -14.99
N ASP A 259 1.78 4.83 -14.67
CA ASP A 259 0.84 3.89 -14.03
C ASP A 259 0.44 2.78 -15.00
N GLY A 260 0.30 1.58 -14.48
CA GLY A 260 -0.12 0.41 -15.22
C GLY A 260 -0.41 -0.77 -14.30
N ALA A 261 -0.50 -1.94 -14.88
CA ALA A 261 -0.80 -3.17 -14.14
C ALA A 261 0.17 -4.30 -14.52
N VAL A 262 0.43 -5.15 -13.55
CA VAL A 262 1.14 -6.40 -13.73
C VAL A 262 0.17 -7.54 -13.45
N THR A 263 0.02 -8.44 -14.40
CA THR A 263 -0.80 -9.64 -14.27
C THR A 263 0.09 -10.86 -14.11
N LEU A 264 0.00 -11.55 -12.99
CA LEU A 264 0.70 -12.81 -12.72
C LEU A 264 -0.25 -13.97 -13.05
N MET A 265 -0.03 -14.67 -14.15
CA MET A 265 -0.88 -15.76 -14.63
C MET A 265 -0.24 -17.12 -14.43
N ALA A 266 -1.00 -18.06 -13.93
CA ALA A 266 -0.59 -19.46 -13.90
C ALA A 266 -0.59 -20.05 -15.32
N GLY A 267 0.57 -20.50 -15.78
CA GLY A 267 0.70 -21.05 -17.13
C GLY A 267 1.07 -20.02 -18.19
N SER A 268 0.59 -20.18 -19.41
CA SER A 268 0.84 -19.27 -20.54
C SER A 268 -0.16 -18.13 -20.55
N VAL A 269 0.24 -16.96 -21.06
CA VAL A 269 -0.65 -15.79 -21.29
C VAL A 269 -1.83 -16.09 -22.22
N TYR A 270 -1.80 -17.22 -22.91
CA TYR A 270 -2.88 -17.71 -23.78
C TYR A 270 -3.73 -18.80 -23.11
N SER A 271 -3.43 -19.18 -21.86
CA SER A 271 -4.17 -20.22 -21.16
C SER A 271 -5.55 -19.71 -20.76
N MET A 272 -6.59 -20.23 -21.37
CA MET A 272 -7.97 -20.02 -20.93
C MET A 272 -8.14 -20.66 -19.53
N LEU A 273 -8.89 -20.02 -18.64
CA LEU A 273 -9.18 -20.48 -17.29
C LEU A 273 -7.95 -20.54 -16.34
N ALA A 274 -6.86 -19.85 -16.67
CA ALA A 274 -5.75 -19.72 -15.73
C ALA A 274 -6.13 -18.76 -14.59
N GLN A 275 -5.70 -19.12 -13.36
CA GLN A 275 -5.80 -18.20 -12.23
C GLN A 275 -4.81 -17.04 -12.44
N GLU A 276 -5.26 -15.83 -12.16
CA GLU A 276 -4.45 -14.63 -12.30
C GLU A 276 -4.54 -13.73 -11.08
N ILE A 277 -3.45 -13.01 -10.81
CA ILE A 277 -3.39 -11.94 -9.83
C ILE A 277 -2.98 -10.67 -10.57
N VAL A 278 -3.81 -9.64 -10.44
CA VAL A 278 -3.52 -8.32 -11.01
C VAL A 278 -2.99 -7.42 -9.89
N VAL A 279 -1.88 -6.76 -10.16
CA VAL A 279 -1.19 -5.85 -9.24
C VAL A 279 -1.02 -4.51 -9.94
N ASP A 280 -1.56 -3.44 -9.37
CA ASP A 280 -1.28 -2.08 -9.83
C ASP A 280 0.18 -1.75 -9.59
N ALA A 281 0.87 -1.27 -10.62
CA ALA A 281 2.29 -1.01 -10.56
C ALA A 281 2.66 0.29 -11.29
N GLN A 282 3.87 0.77 -11.04
CA GLN A 282 4.44 1.92 -11.72
C GLN A 282 5.71 1.51 -12.46
N LEU A 283 5.82 1.97 -13.70
CA LEU A 283 7.03 1.86 -14.51
C LEU A 283 7.85 3.14 -14.38
N PHE A 284 9.09 2.99 -13.92
CA PHE A 284 10.06 4.08 -13.84
C PHE A 284 11.18 3.85 -14.85
N ARG A 285 11.79 4.94 -15.31
CA ARG A 285 12.96 4.91 -16.20
C ARG A 285 14.15 5.50 -15.46
N GLY A 286 15.26 4.76 -15.48
CA GLY A 286 16.56 5.24 -15.05
C GLY A 286 17.48 5.55 -16.24
N HIS A 287 18.75 5.78 -15.93
CA HIS A 287 19.76 6.14 -16.93
C HIS A 287 20.04 5.00 -17.93
N SER A 288 20.08 3.76 -17.49
CA SER A 288 20.46 2.60 -18.33
C SER A 288 19.47 1.44 -18.26
N GLY A 289 18.31 1.63 -17.62
CA GLY A 289 17.32 0.59 -17.46
C GLY A 289 15.96 1.14 -17.06
N PHE A 290 15.11 0.22 -16.63
CA PHE A 290 13.80 0.55 -16.10
C PHE A 290 13.48 -0.33 -14.89
N SER A 291 12.57 0.14 -14.06
CA SER A 291 11.97 -0.66 -13.01
C SER A 291 10.45 -0.61 -13.09
N ILE A 292 9.83 -1.73 -12.72
CA ILE A 292 8.40 -1.82 -12.49
C ILE A 292 8.21 -2.26 -11.06
N SER A 293 7.50 -1.48 -10.27
CA SER A 293 7.24 -1.82 -8.88
C SER A 293 5.87 -1.36 -8.40
N ASN A 294 5.36 -2.02 -7.35
CA ASN A 294 4.14 -1.65 -6.66
C ASN A 294 4.39 -1.19 -5.22
N GLU A 295 5.60 -0.76 -4.88
CA GLU A 295 5.97 -0.41 -3.50
C GLU A 295 5.12 0.72 -2.93
N ALA A 296 4.70 1.67 -3.76
CA ALA A 296 3.84 2.79 -3.39
C ALA A 296 2.34 2.47 -3.43
N ARG A 297 1.95 1.22 -3.72
CA ARG A 297 0.55 0.78 -3.85
C ARG A 297 0.19 -0.16 -2.73
N ASP A 298 -1.09 -0.16 -2.35
CA ASP A 298 -1.64 -1.15 -1.43
C ASP A 298 -1.77 -2.51 -2.14
N GLY A 299 -1.67 -3.59 -1.37
CA GLY A 299 -1.85 -4.95 -1.88
C GLY A 299 -0.98 -5.96 -1.14
N LEU A 300 -1.38 -7.23 -1.22
CA LEU A 300 -0.69 -8.34 -0.55
C LEU A 300 0.70 -8.60 -1.12
N LEU A 301 0.83 -8.53 -2.45
CA LEU A 301 2.09 -8.83 -3.13
C LEU A 301 2.98 -7.60 -3.24
N LYS A 302 4.27 -7.81 -2.98
CA LYS A 302 5.35 -6.92 -3.44
C LYS A 302 5.84 -7.44 -4.78
N PHE A 303 5.86 -6.58 -5.76
CA PHE A 303 6.36 -6.87 -7.09
C PHE A 303 7.46 -5.87 -7.43
N ARG A 304 8.58 -6.37 -7.91
CA ARG A 304 9.67 -5.57 -8.48
C ARG A 304 10.28 -6.30 -9.66
N LEU A 305 10.35 -5.62 -10.79
CA LEU A 305 11.04 -6.07 -11.98
C LEU A 305 12.05 -5.01 -12.40
N LEU A 306 13.31 -5.38 -12.51
CA LEU A 306 14.38 -4.54 -13.04
C LEU A 306 14.76 -5.03 -14.42
N GLY A 307 14.94 -4.11 -15.35
CA GLY A 307 15.36 -4.43 -16.71
C GLY A 307 16.48 -3.52 -17.17
N ASP A 308 17.60 -4.11 -17.61
CA ASP A 308 18.67 -3.42 -18.30
C ASP A 308 18.34 -3.24 -19.78
N VAL A 309 18.44 -2.01 -20.26
CA VAL A 309 18.29 -1.69 -21.68
C VAL A 309 19.67 -1.36 -22.24
N ARG A 310 20.38 -2.38 -22.72
CA ARG A 310 21.64 -2.19 -23.45
C ARG A 310 21.36 -2.23 -24.94
N SER A 311 21.91 -1.27 -25.66
CA SER A 311 21.76 -1.20 -27.11
C SER A 311 22.39 -2.44 -27.78
N GLY A 312 21.57 -3.29 -28.39
CA GLY A 312 22.01 -4.44 -29.19
C GLY A 312 22.19 -5.76 -28.46
N GLU A 313 21.94 -5.84 -27.15
CA GLU A 313 22.01 -7.06 -26.36
C GLU A 313 20.62 -7.50 -25.84
N SER A 314 20.52 -8.77 -25.43
CA SER A 314 19.32 -9.27 -24.76
C SER A 314 19.06 -8.50 -23.46
N THR A 315 17.82 -8.11 -23.21
CA THR A 315 17.41 -7.46 -21.96
C THR A 315 17.54 -8.45 -20.80
N HIS A 316 18.38 -8.12 -19.82
CA HIS A 316 18.43 -8.88 -18.59
C HIS A 316 17.32 -8.39 -17.65
N LEU A 317 16.46 -9.32 -17.21
CA LEU A 317 15.36 -9.04 -16.31
C LEU A 317 15.63 -9.70 -14.95
N GLN A 318 15.50 -8.92 -13.87
CA GLN A 318 15.55 -9.42 -12.52
C GLN A 318 14.18 -9.26 -11.86
N LEU A 319 13.54 -10.38 -11.52
CA LEU A 319 12.23 -10.43 -10.87
C LEU A 319 12.40 -10.65 -9.37
N SER A 320 11.71 -9.86 -8.57
CA SER A 320 11.55 -10.06 -7.13
C SER A 320 10.06 -10.04 -6.78
N LEU A 321 9.60 -11.09 -6.13
CA LEU A 321 8.25 -11.21 -5.61
C LEU A 321 8.30 -11.45 -4.11
N GLY A 322 7.41 -10.81 -3.37
CA GLY A 322 7.31 -10.96 -1.92
C GLY A 322 5.88 -10.72 -1.43
N VAL A 323 5.68 -10.88 -0.14
CA VAL A 323 4.40 -10.62 0.53
C VAL A 323 4.55 -9.45 1.48
N ARG A 324 3.48 -8.67 1.65
CA ARG A 324 3.37 -7.61 2.67
C ARG A 324 2.67 -8.15 3.90
N PRO A 325 3.38 -8.43 4.98
CA PRO A 325 2.78 -8.99 6.19
C PRO A 325 1.76 -8.06 6.84
N ASP A 326 1.97 -6.74 6.73
CA ASP A 326 1.09 -5.71 7.28
C ASP A 326 -0.33 -5.71 6.69
N VAL A 327 -0.51 -6.26 5.49
CA VAL A 327 -1.84 -6.38 4.86
C VAL A 327 -2.67 -7.50 5.52
N VAL A 328 -2.03 -8.61 5.88
CA VAL A 328 -2.71 -9.78 6.46
C VAL A 328 -2.83 -9.71 7.98
N SER A 329 -2.02 -8.88 8.65
CA SER A 329 -2.00 -8.74 10.10
C SER A 329 -3.12 -7.87 10.70
N LYS A 330 -3.92 -7.24 9.85
CA LYS A 330 -4.96 -6.28 10.28
C LYS A 330 -6.30 -6.92 10.65
N GLN A 331 -6.51 -8.17 10.29
CA GLN A 331 -7.79 -8.86 10.49
C GLN A 331 -7.61 -10.37 10.61
N PRO A 332 -8.58 -11.09 11.18
CA PRO A 332 -8.56 -12.55 11.22
C PRO A 332 -8.41 -13.16 9.83
N VAL A 333 -7.58 -14.20 9.72
CA VAL A 333 -7.29 -14.89 8.45
C VAL A 333 -8.57 -15.36 7.75
N ARG A 334 -9.60 -15.77 8.49
CA ARG A 334 -10.91 -16.17 7.95
C ARG A 334 -11.62 -15.10 7.13
N LEU A 335 -11.33 -13.83 7.39
CA LEU A 335 -11.92 -12.67 6.71
C LEU A 335 -11.05 -12.18 5.54
N CYS A 336 -9.81 -12.62 5.45
CA CYS A 336 -8.85 -12.17 4.45
C CYS A 336 -9.01 -12.94 3.14
N THR A 337 -10.03 -12.63 2.35
CA THR A 337 -10.37 -13.35 1.11
C THR A 337 -9.27 -13.33 0.05
N VAL A 338 -8.39 -12.33 0.09
CA VAL A 338 -7.24 -12.23 -0.81
C VAL A 338 -6.29 -13.43 -0.67
N LEU A 339 -6.19 -14.04 0.53
CA LEU A 339 -5.37 -15.23 0.77
C LEU A 339 -5.91 -16.46 0.04
N LYS A 340 -7.23 -16.56 -0.12
CA LYS A 340 -7.85 -17.65 -0.90
C LYS A 340 -7.42 -17.56 -2.37
N ALA A 341 -7.63 -16.40 -3.00
CA ALA A 341 -7.24 -16.18 -4.39
C ALA A 341 -5.74 -16.41 -4.61
N PHE A 342 -4.93 -15.97 -3.65
CA PHE A 342 -3.47 -16.16 -3.66
C PHE A 342 -3.08 -17.65 -3.61
N GLY A 343 -3.74 -18.43 -2.76
CA GLY A 343 -3.53 -19.88 -2.68
C GLY A 343 -4.02 -20.64 -3.92
N GLU A 344 -5.13 -20.23 -4.52
CA GLU A 344 -5.66 -20.82 -5.75
C GLU A 344 -4.70 -20.58 -6.92
N TRP A 345 -4.21 -19.35 -7.06
CA TRP A 345 -3.19 -19.00 -8.03
C TRP A 345 -1.90 -19.83 -7.86
N ALA A 346 -1.38 -19.92 -6.64
CA ALA A 346 -0.15 -20.67 -6.38
C ALA A 346 -0.29 -22.15 -6.72
N ARG A 347 -1.43 -22.75 -6.41
CA ARG A 347 -1.73 -24.14 -6.79
C ARG A 347 -1.77 -24.34 -8.29
N ASP A 348 -2.39 -23.42 -9.03
CA ASP A 348 -2.48 -23.48 -10.49
C ASP A 348 -1.09 -23.29 -11.14
N VAL A 349 -0.25 -22.37 -10.62
CA VAL A 349 1.17 -22.25 -11.04
C VAL A 349 1.93 -23.56 -10.81
N HIS A 350 1.77 -24.17 -9.64
CA HIS A 350 2.44 -25.43 -9.32
C HIS A 350 1.97 -26.57 -10.23
N GLN A 351 0.68 -26.69 -10.49
CA GLN A 351 0.12 -27.73 -11.36
C GLN A 351 0.57 -27.60 -12.81
N ARG A 352 0.64 -26.36 -13.30
CA ARG A 352 1.06 -26.06 -14.68
C ARG A 352 2.59 -26.00 -14.85
N ASN A 353 3.32 -25.91 -13.73
CA ASN A 353 4.77 -25.69 -13.68
C ASN A 353 5.21 -24.51 -14.59
N ALA A 354 4.44 -23.46 -14.62
CA ALA A 354 4.66 -22.29 -15.44
C ALA A 354 3.97 -21.04 -14.86
N LEU A 355 4.67 -19.92 -14.96
CA LEU A 355 4.21 -18.59 -14.59
C LEU A 355 4.42 -17.66 -15.77
N SER A 356 3.44 -16.85 -16.11
CA SER A 356 3.57 -15.77 -17.07
C SER A 356 3.25 -14.44 -16.43
N ILE A 357 4.00 -13.41 -16.80
CA ILE A 357 3.83 -12.05 -16.31
C ILE A 357 3.35 -11.20 -17.49
N GLY A 358 2.18 -10.62 -17.39
CA GLY A 358 1.67 -9.63 -18.32
C GLY A 358 1.98 -8.23 -17.78
N LEU A 359 2.73 -7.44 -18.53
CA LEU A 359 3.00 -6.03 -18.22
C LEU A 359 2.10 -5.15 -19.08
N GLU A 360 1.27 -4.32 -18.46
CA GLU A 360 0.37 -3.43 -19.18
C GLU A 360 0.60 -1.98 -18.77
N PHE A 361 1.26 -1.22 -19.65
CA PHE A 361 1.61 0.18 -19.44
C PHE A 361 1.35 0.99 -20.71
N ALA A 362 0.78 2.18 -20.57
CA ALA A 362 0.46 3.07 -21.68
C ALA A 362 -0.35 2.40 -22.82
N GLY A 363 -1.25 1.48 -22.48
CA GLY A 363 -2.08 0.74 -23.43
C GLY A 363 -1.33 -0.36 -24.23
N ARG A 364 -0.11 -0.69 -23.83
CA ARG A 364 0.68 -1.79 -24.43
C ARG A 364 0.79 -2.93 -23.44
N ARG A 365 0.59 -4.16 -23.93
CA ARG A 365 0.75 -5.38 -23.15
C ARG A 365 1.97 -6.16 -23.64
N VAL A 366 2.89 -6.46 -22.72
CA VAL A 366 4.09 -7.25 -22.98
C VAL A 366 4.07 -8.50 -22.11
N PRO A 367 4.03 -9.70 -22.69
CA PRO A 367 4.11 -10.95 -21.93
C PRO A 367 5.56 -11.34 -21.67
N ILE A 368 5.83 -11.80 -20.44
CA ILE A 368 7.09 -12.40 -20.03
C ILE A 368 6.79 -13.81 -19.53
N LYS A 369 7.49 -14.81 -20.01
CA LYS A 369 7.37 -16.19 -19.53
C LYS A 369 8.47 -16.46 -18.50
N VAL A 370 8.08 -16.96 -17.34
CA VAL A 370 8.98 -17.41 -16.27
C VAL A 370 8.94 -18.95 -16.24
N SER A 371 10.06 -19.61 -16.43
CA SER A 371 10.11 -21.09 -16.48
C SER A 371 11.48 -21.61 -16.06
N GLY A 372 11.52 -22.87 -15.67
CA GLY A 372 12.75 -23.54 -15.26
C GLY A 372 13.37 -22.94 -13.98
N PRO A 373 14.69 -22.65 -13.98
CA PRO A 373 15.39 -22.15 -12.78
C PRO A 373 14.83 -20.82 -12.24
N GLU A 374 14.22 -20.02 -13.10
CA GLU A 374 13.62 -18.74 -12.70
C GLU A 374 12.37 -18.96 -11.83
N LEU A 375 11.66 -20.08 -12.02
CA LEU A 375 10.52 -20.46 -11.17
C LEU A 375 10.98 -20.83 -9.76
N ASP A 376 12.21 -21.34 -9.61
CA ASP A 376 12.78 -21.67 -8.32
C ASP A 376 12.96 -20.44 -7.42
N SER A 377 13.22 -19.26 -8.01
CA SER A 377 13.35 -18.01 -7.28
C SER A 377 12.05 -17.56 -6.60
N VAL A 378 10.91 -18.05 -7.06
CA VAL A 378 9.59 -17.74 -6.48
C VAL A 378 8.97 -18.91 -5.72
N ARG A 379 9.72 -20.01 -5.54
CA ARG A 379 9.23 -21.24 -4.89
C ARG A 379 8.74 -21.00 -3.46
N GLU A 380 9.48 -20.25 -2.67
CA GLU A 380 9.11 -19.94 -1.28
C GLU A 380 7.82 -19.12 -1.23
N LEU A 381 7.66 -18.15 -2.13
CA LEU A 381 6.43 -17.37 -2.26
C LEU A 381 5.23 -18.27 -2.60
N LEU A 382 5.40 -19.20 -3.55
CA LEU A 382 4.35 -20.15 -3.93
C LEU A 382 3.99 -21.10 -2.79
N ALA A 383 4.98 -21.56 -2.03
CA ALA A 383 4.76 -22.39 -0.84
C ALA A 383 3.97 -21.62 0.22
N PHE A 384 4.38 -20.39 0.52
CA PHE A 384 3.65 -19.52 1.45
C PHE A 384 2.23 -19.24 0.96
N ALA A 385 2.04 -18.91 -0.31
CA ALA A 385 0.73 -18.62 -0.89
C ALA A 385 -0.22 -19.81 -0.76
N ASN A 386 0.28 -21.02 -1.05
CA ASN A 386 -0.49 -22.25 -0.93
C ASN A 386 -0.87 -22.53 0.54
N PHE A 387 0.08 -22.38 1.47
CA PHE A 387 -0.17 -22.47 2.90
C PHE A 387 -1.24 -21.46 3.35
N ALA A 388 -1.06 -20.17 3.03
CA ALA A 388 -1.95 -19.10 3.45
C ALA A 388 -3.38 -19.25 2.90
N GLY A 389 -3.51 -19.73 1.66
CA GLY A 389 -4.81 -20.05 1.08
C GLY A 389 -5.53 -21.21 1.80
N ARG A 390 -4.81 -22.27 2.17
CA ARG A 390 -5.36 -23.37 2.95
C ARG A 390 -5.71 -22.95 4.37
N LEU A 391 -4.84 -22.17 5.00
CA LEU A 391 -5.08 -21.60 6.32
C LEU A 391 -6.34 -20.73 6.34
N HIS A 392 -6.57 -19.93 5.28
CA HIS A 392 -7.80 -19.15 5.14
C HIS A 392 -9.05 -20.05 5.08
N GLU A 393 -9.03 -21.10 4.25
CA GLU A 393 -10.17 -22.02 4.15
C GLU A 393 -10.43 -22.76 5.47
N VAL A 394 -9.38 -23.20 6.15
CA VAL A 394 -9.46 -23.84 7.46
C VAL A 394 -9.99 -22.87 8.52
N ALA A 395 -9.41 -21.67 8.61
CA ALA A 395 -9.84 -20.67 9.58
C ALA A 395 -11.31 -20.26 9.36
N ARG A 396 -11.75 -20.21 8.11
CA ARG A 396 -13.16 -19.94 7.77
C ARG A 396 -14.07 -21.09 8.20
N ALA A 397 -13.70 -22.34 7.93
CA ALA A 397 -14.49 -23.51 8.31
C ALA A 397 -14.64 -23.64 9.84
N LEU A 398 -13.61 -23.27 10.59
CA LEU A 398 -13.58 -23.31 12.06
C LEU A 398 -14.05 -22.00 12.71
N ASN A 399 -14.43 -21.00 11.95
CA ASN A 399 -14.75 -19.64 12.44
C ASN A 399 -13.63 -19.08 13.37
N SER A 400 -12.38 -19.31 13.01
CA SER A 400 -11.20 -18.96 13.82
C SER A 400 -10.91 -17.48 13.82
N GLU A 401 -10.54 -16.92 14.98
CA GLU A 401 -10.08 -15.53 15.14
C GLU A 401 -8.55 -15.40 14.99
N PHE A 402 -7.88 -16.44 14.49
CA PHE A 402 -6.44 -16.42 14.27
C PHE A 402 -6.02 -15.29 13.32
N VAL A 403 -4.97 -14.55 13.70
CA VAL A 403 -4.39 -13.45 12.92
C VAL A 403 -2.93 -13.79 12.57
N LEU A 404 -2.57 -13.67 11.30
CA LEU A 404 -1.19 -13.79 10.84
C LEU A 404 -0.45 -12.48 11.17
N SER A 405 0.42 -12.49 12.19
CA SER A 405 1.23 -11.32 12.54
C SER A 405 2.55 -11.28 11.74
N GLN A 406 3.23 -10.13 11.76
CA GLN A 406 4.56 -10.01 11.16
C GLN A 406 5.61 -10.88 11.86
N SER A 407 5.38 -11.19 13.14
CA SER A 407 6.25 -12.05 13.94
C SER A 407 5.88 -13.53 13.88
N THR A 408 4.83 -13.92 13.17
CA THR A 408 4.42 -15.32 13.05
C THR A 408 5.47 -16.11 12.27
N VAL A 409 6.06 -17.09 12.92
CA VAL A 409 7.03 -18.01 12.31
C VAL A 409 6.31 -19.30 11.92
N ILE A 410 6.25 -19.59 10.64
CA ILE A 410 5.60 -20.79 10.10
C ILE A 410 6.64 -21.89 10.01
N SER A 411 6.51 -22.91 10.84
CA SER A 411 7.35 -24.10 10.78
C SER A 411 6.88 -25.08 9.68
N ALA A 412 7.74 -26.02 9.31
CA ALA A 412 7.37 -27.12 8.41
C ALA A 412 6.24 -27.98 9.01
N GLN A 413 6.20 -28.11 10.35
CA GLN A 413 5.14 -28.81 11.06
C GLN A 413 3.81 -28.06 10.95
N ASP A 414 3.78 -26.73 11.18
CA ASP A 414 2.57 -25.93 10.99
C ASP A 414 1.99 -26.08 9.58
N ALA A 415 2.86 -26.06 8.57
CA ALA A 415 2.45 -26.23 7.18
C ALA A 415 1.84 -27.64 6.93
N SER A 416 2.42 -28.67 7.54
CA SER A 416 1.93 -30.06 7.47
C SER A 416 0.58 -30.19 8.17
N ASP A 417 0.42 -29.59 9.34
CA ASP A 417 -0.79 -29.66 10.14
C ASP A 417 -1.96 -28.93 9.47
N VAL A 418 -1.72 -27.74 8.91
CA VAL A 418 -2.72 -27.00 8.12
C VAL A 418 -3.12 -27.79 6.88
N GLU A 419 -2.16 -28.45 6.20
CA GLU A 419 -2.44 -29.31 5.06
C GLU A 419 -3.30 -30.51 5.44
N LEU A 420 -2.98 -31.18 6.54
CA LEU A 420 -3.76 -32.28 7.06
C LEU A 420 -5.18 -31.85 7.37
N LEU A 421 -5.32 -30.77 8.14
CA LEU A 421 -6.62 -30.21 8.52
C LEU A 421 -7.47 -29.82 7.32
N TYR A 422 -6.85 -29.13 6.34
CA TYR A 422 -7.50 -28.75 5.09
C TYR A 422 -8.07 -29.98 4.36
N ARG A 423 -7.30 -31.07 4.27
CA ARG A 423 -7.72 -32.30 3.59
C ARG A 423 -8.82 -33.03 4.35
N LEU A 424 -8.72 -33.07 5.68
CA LEU A 424 -9.76 -33.69 6.52
C LEU A 424 -11.09 -32.93 6.36
N LEU A 425 -11.07 -31.60 6.37
CA LEU A 425 -12.26 -30.76 6.14
C LEU A 425 -12.86 -30.91 4.73
N LYS A 426 -12.06 -31.37 3.75
CA LYS A 426 -12.54 -31.75 2.40
C LYS A 426 -13.02 -33.21 2.32
N GLY A 427 -13.14 -33.92 3.45
CA GLY A 427 -13.60 -35.30 3.52
C GLY A 427 -12.57 -36.34 3.05
N GLN A 428 -11.29 -35.96 2.91
CA GLN A 428 -10.24 -36.87 2.48
C GLN A 428 -9.72 -37.69 3.66
N ARG A 429 -9.58 -38.98 3.48
CA ARG A 429 -8.88 -39.86 4.43
C ARG A 429 -7.36 -39.73 4.25
N ARG A 430 -6.63 -39.84 5.36
CA ARG A 430 -5.16 -39.81 5.37
C ARG A 430 -4.60 -40.96 6.18
N GLN A 431 -3.57 -41.60 5.65
CA GLN A 431 -2.75 -42.53 6.43
C GLN A 431 -1.93 -41.72 7.44
N ILE A 432 -1.93 -42.20 8.68
CA ILE A 432 -1.15 -41.60 9.77
C ILE A 432 -0.32 -42.67 10.45
N ARG A 433 0.77 -42.30 11.07
CA ARG A 433 1.50 -43.15 11.96
C ARG A 433 0.86 -43.03 13.33
N LEU A 434 0.39 -44.16 13.85
CA LEU A 434 -0.21 -44.23 15.17
C LEU A 434 0.75 -44.99 16.10
N GLY A 435 1.11 -44.35 17.20
CA GLY A 435 1.85 -45.03 18.27
C GLY A 435 0.97 -45.96 19.08
N VAL A 436 1.54 -46.54 20.09
CA VAL A 436 0.82 -47.39 21.03
C VAL A 436 -0.22 -46.58 21.80
N ILE A 437 -1.48 -47.03 21.83
CA ILE A 437 -2.56 -46.42 22.59
C ILE A 437 -2.86 -47.25 23.82
N GLU A 438 -2.81 -46.65 25.00
CA GLU A 438 -3.22 -47.31 26.25
C GLU A 438 -4.65 -46.90 26.63
N PHE A 439 -5.41 -47.88 27.10
CA PHE A 439 -6.78 -47.68 27.58
C PHE A 439 -7.10 -48.58 28.77
N ASN A 440 -8.13 -48.25 29.51
CA ASN A 440 -8.62 -49.05 30.62
C ASN A 440 -9.94 -49.73 30.22
N ALA A 441 -10.05 -51.02 30.48
CA ALA A 441 -11.29 -51.76 30.32
C ALA A 441 -11.43 -52.77 31.48
N GLU A 442 -12.67 -53.02 31.91
CA GLU A 442 -12.95 -53.99 32.99
C GLU A 442 -12.70 -55.42 32.56
N ASN A 443 -12.89 -55.73 31.26
CA ASN A 443 -12.63 -57.00 30.65
C ASN A 443 -11.76 -56.83 29.39
N PRO A 444 -10.91 -57.81 29.05
CA PRO A 444 -10.17 -57.78 27.79
C PRO A 444 -11.16 -57.74 26.62
N PRO A 445 -11.06 -56.79 25.69
CA PRO A 445 -11.93 -56.77 24.53
C PRO A 445 -11.67 -58.00 23.65
N GLU A 446 -12.72 -58.76 23.35
CA GLU A 446 -12.65 -59.84 22.37
C GLU A 446 -12.50 -59.26 20.96
N VAL A 447 -11.39 -59.54 20.30
CA VAL A 447 -11.16 -59.17 18.89
C VAL A 447 -11.59 -60.38 18.03
N VAL A 448 -12.69 -60.22 17.31
CA VAL A 448 -13.23 -61.25 16.42
C VAL A 448 -12.94 -60.87 14.97
N GLY A 449 -12.10 -61.63 14.28
CA GLY A 449 -11.88 -61.53 12.83
C GLY A 449 -11.18 -60.20 12.41
N ASP A 450 -11.59 -59.68 11.26
CA ASP A 450 -11.06 -58.42 10.68
C ASP A 450 -11.64 -57.18 11.40
N ALA A 451 -11.51 -57.09 12.70
CA ALA A 451 -12.03 -56.00 13.50
C ALA A 451 -11.34 -54.67 13.14
N VAL A 452 -12.12 -53.61 13.08
CA VAL A 452 -11.63 -52.23 12.90
C VAL A 452 -11.89 -51.47 14.19
N ILE A 453 -10.84 -50.91 14.77
CA ILE A 453 -11.00 -49.96 15.89
C ILE A 453 -11.20 -48.54 15.32
N VAL A 454 -12.26 -47.89 15.77
CA VAL A 454 -12.52 -46.49 15.43
C VAL A 454 -12.41 -45.66 16.72
N ILE A 455 -11.41 -44.77 16.74
CA ILE A 455 -11.19 -43.83 17.86
C ILE A 455 -11.71 -42.48 17.45
N ARG A 456 -12.75 -41.99 18.12
CA ARG A 456 -13.28 -40.66 17.92
C ARG A 456 -12.69 -39.68 18.94
N THR A 457 -12.12 -38.59 18.49
CA THR A 457 -11.51 -37.60 19.35
C THR A 457 -11.60 -36.20 18.75
N GLN A 458 -11.29 -35.19 19.55
CA GLN A 458 -11.09 -33.83 19.08
C GLN A 458 -9.59 -33.62 18.83
N MET A 459 -9.25 -33.16 17.63
CA MET A 459 -7.88 -32.82 17.29
C MET A 459 -7.76 -31.29 17.18
N GLY A 460 -6.98 -30.67 18.07
CA GLY A 460 -6.67 -29.25 18.04
C GLY A 460 -5.50 -28.97 17.12
N PHE A 461 -5.54 -27.84 16.42
CA PHE A 461 -4.51 -27.38 15.51
C PHE A 461 -4.04 -25.97 15.89
N ALA A 462 -2.74 -25.76 15.80
CA ALA A 462 -2.12 -24.49 16.13
C ALA A 462 -1.12 -24.09 15.02
N VAL A 463 -0.88 -22.80 14.88
CA VAL A 463 0.20 -22.21 14.07
C VAL A 463 0.97 -21.28 14.98
N ASP A 464 2.28 -21.39 15.00
CA ASP A 464 3.15 -20.62 15.89
C ASP A 464 2.68 -20.65 17.37
N GLY A 465 2.21 -21.81 17.81
CA GLY A 465 1.67 -22.02 19.16
C GLY A 465 0.29 -21.41 19.43
N GLN A 466 -0.32 -20.71 18.50
CA GLN A 466 -1.66 -20.15 18.62
C GLN A 466 -2.71 -21.11 18.06
N LEU A 467 -3.72 -21.44 18.87
CA LEU A 467 -4.79 -22.35 18.47
C LEU A 467 -5.62 -21.76 17.33
N ILE A 468 -5.71 -22.47 16.19
CA ILE A 468 -6.63 -22.14 15.10
C ILE A 468 -8.03 -22.64 15.41
N GLY A 469 -8.13 -23.85 15.94
CA GLY A 469 -9.38 -24.53 16.32
C GLY A 469 -9.19 -26.02 16.49
N ALA A 470 -10.30 -26.72 16.71
CA ALA A 470 -10.33 -28.17 16.84
C ALA A 470 -11.43 -28.76 15.95
N ILE A 471 -11.19 -29.95 15.44
CA ILE A 471 -12.18 -30.71 14.66
C ILE A 471 -12.41 -32.10 15.24
N PRO A 472 -13.63 -32.63 15.13
CA PRO A 472 -13.87 -34.03 15.43
C PRO A 472 -13.22 -34.91 14.34
N VAL A 473 -12.47 -35.89 14.77
CA VAL A 473 -11.82 -36.85 13.87
C VAL A 473 -12.11 -38.28 14.29
N ALA A 474 -12.16 -39.18 13.32
CA ALA A 474 -12.19 -40.60 13.50
C ALA A 474 -10.87 -41.22 13.00
N ILE A 475 -10.17 -41.91 13.88
CA ILE A 475 -8.98 -42.67 13.55
C ILE A 475 -9.39 -44.12 13.42
N GLU A 476 -9.27 -44.70 12.24
CA GLU A 476 -9.53 -46.12 11.95
C GLU A 476 -8.21 -46.88 11.95
N LEU A 477 -8.15 -47.93 12.76
CA LEU A 477 -7.03 -48.85 12.83
C LEU A 477 -7.54 -50.24 12.42
N ARG A 478 -6.94 -50.83 11.40
CA ARG A 478 -7.40 -52.11 10.84
C ARG A 478 -6.57 -53.29 11.31
N GLU A 479 -5.26 -53.19 11.29
CA GLU A 479 -4.35 -54.26 11.72
C GLU A 479 -3.70 -53.89 13.05
N PHE A 480 -4.06 -54.58 14.13
CA PHE A 480 -3.57 -54.26 15.47
C PHE A 480 -3.55 -55.49 16.36
N LYS A 481 -2.80 -55.40 17.47
CA LYS A 481 -2.84 -56.37 18.57
C LYS A 481 -3.26 -55.63 19.84
N ILE A 482 -4.06 -56.31 20.66
CA ILE A 482 -4.37 -55.81 22.01
C ILE A 482 -3.53 -56.60 22.99
N GLU A 483 -2.73 -55.93 23.77
CA GLU A 483 -1.86 -56.52 24.78
C GLU A 483 -2.25 -56.01 26.17
N ALA A 484 -2.29 -56.88 27.15
CA ALA A 484 -2.49 -56.49 28.55
C ALA A 484 -1.21 -55.83 29.08
N VAL A 485 -1.36 -54.67 29.74
CA VAL A 485 -0.30 -54.03 30.49
C VAL A 485 -0.40 -54.50 31.93
N ALA A 486 0.67 -54.53 32.71
CA ALA A 486 0.70 -54.99 34.08
C ALA A 486 -0.48 -54.48 34.94
N GLY A 487 -1.43 -55.37 35.26
CA GLY A 487 -2.68 -55.08 35.96
C GLY A 487 -3.91 -55.51 35.16
N ALA A 488 -4.94 -56.05 35.78
CA ALA A 488 -6.07 -56.69 35.09
C ALA A 488 -7.00 -55.77 34.29
N THR A 489 -6.80 -54.44 34.33
CA THR A 489 -7.71 -53.47 33.71
C THR A 489 -7.06 -52.51 32.72
N ARG A 490 -5.75 -52.64 32.43
CA ARG A 490 -5.02 -51.76 31.53
C ARG A 490 -4.55 -52.52 30.29
N PHE A 491 -4.92 -52.02 29.13
CA PHE A 491 -4.61 -52.65 27.84
C PHE A 491 -3.92 -51.62 26.94
N ARG A 492 -3.16 -52.13 25.97
CA ARG A 492 -2.58 -51.31 24.91
C ARG A 492 -2.94 -51.87 23.53
N ILE A 493 -3.25 -50.96 22.62
CA ILE A 493 -3.41 -51.25 21.21
C ILE A 493 -2.06 -50.99 20.53
N VAL A 494 -1.52 -51.98 19.88
CA VAL A 494 -0.26 -51.94 19.15
C VAL A 494 -0.60 -52.13 17.67
N PRO A 495 -0.40 -51.13 16.80
CA PRO A 495 -0.56 -51.29 15.35
C PRO A 495 0.38 -52.36 14.83
N ALA A 496 -0.07 -53.19 13.88
CA ALA A 496 0.76 -54.23 13.29
C ALA A 496 1.89 -53.64 12.43
N GLN A 497 1.57 -52.54 11.72
CA GLN A 497 2.54 -51.71 11.01
C GLN A 497 2.25 -50.24 11.29
N GLU A 498 3.27 -49.38 11.20
CA GLU A 498 3.12 -47.93 11.47
C GLU A 498 2.12 -47.22 10.53
N ALA A 499 1.75 -47.82 9.39
CA ALA A 499 0.88 -47.22 8.37
C ALA A 499 -0.56 -47.76 8.39
N ASP A 500 -0.94 -48.62 9.35
CA ASP A 500 -2.26 -49.27 9.35
C ASP A 500 -3.40 -48.40 9.89
N ALA A 501 -3.07 -47.19 10.31
CA ALA A 501 -4.06 -46.20 10.78
C ALA A 501 -4.41 -45.16 9.72
N SER A 502 -5.69 -44.90 9.60
CA SER A 502 -6.18 -43.76 8.78
C SER A 502 -7.02 -42.80 9.62
N ILE A 503 -6.91 -41.51 9.33
CA ILE A 503 -7.69 -40.46 9.97
C ILE A 503 -8.64 -39.83 8.95
N CYS A 504 -9.88 -39.56 9.37
CA CYS A 504 -10.88 -38.83 8.60
C CYS A 504 -11.64 -37.85 9.51
N TYR A 505 -12.32 -36.88 8.89
CA TYR A 505 -13.26 -36.03 9.59
C TYR A 505 -14.43 -36.88 10.11
N ALA A 506 -14.77 -36.74 11.38
CA ALA A 506 -15.91 -37.44 11.98
C ALA A 506 -17.16 -36.57 11.84
N ASP A 507 -17.99 -36.87 10.86
CA ASP A 507 -19.29 -36.27 10.73
C ASP A 507 -20.28 -36.89 11.73
N ASP A 508 -21.20 -36.09 12.29
CA ASP A 508 -22.23 -36.60 13.23
C ASP A 508 -23.19 -37.62 12.61
N THR A 509 -23.14 -37.74 11.27
CA THR A 509 -23.93 -38.72 10.50
C THR A 509 -23.30 -40.11 10.39
N THR A 510 -22.05 -40.29 10.86
CA THR A 510 -21.41 -41.62 10.85
C THR A 510 -22.00 -42.48 11.97
N PRO A 511 -22.61 -43.65 11.68
CA PRO A 511 -23.27 -44.48 12.71
C PRO A 511 -22.29 -44.83 13.84
N GLU A 512 -22.78 -44.71 15.08
CA GLU A 512 -22.09 -45.20 16.27
C GLU A 512 -21.85 -46.73 16.13
N ALA A 513 -20.68 -47.09 15.62
CA ALA A 513 -20.16 -48.41 15.91
C ALA A 513 -19.75 -48.41 17.40
N ASP A 514 -20.11 -49.44 18.14
CA ASP A 514 -19.88 -49.62 19.59
C ASP A 514 -18.51 -49.06 20.01
N SER A 515 -18.53 -47.85 20.55
CA SER A 515 -17.31 -47.10 20.82
C SER A 515 -16.83 -47.38 22.25
N ILE A 516 -15.64 -47.94 22.35
CA ILE A 516 -14.84 -47.81 23.58
C ILE A 516 -14.55 -46.30 23.76
N ARG A 517 -15.20 -45.64 24.74
CA ARG A 517 -14.95 -44.23 25.06
C ARG A 517 -13.68 -44.06 25.89
N PRO A 518 -12.54 -43.64 25.35
CA PRO A 518 -11.42 -43.18 26.16
C PRO A 518 -11.70 -41.76 26.67
N ARG A 519 -11.40 -41.46 27.92
CA ARG A 519 -11.30 -40.09 28.40
C ARG A 519 -10.21 -39.37 27.62
N PRO A 520 -10.40 -38.10 27.21
CA PRO A 520 -9.41 -37.39 26.44
C PRO A 520 -8.14 -37.20 27.29
N MET A 521 -7.06 -37.84 26.88
CA MET A 521 -5.71 -37.44 27.30
C MET A 521 -5.14 -36.56 26.19
N ILE A 522 -4.81 -35.33 26.56
CA ILE A 522 -4.04 -34.40 25.71
C ILE A 522 -2.63 -34.98 25.64
N THR A 523 -2.34 -35.72 24.58
CA THR A 523 -0.97 -36.16 24.27
C THR A 523 -0.39 -35.18 23.27
N ARG A 524 0.56 -34.33 23.69
CA ARG A 524 1.45 -33.65 22.76
C ARG A 524 2.25 -34.71 22.02
N LEU A 525 2.07 -34.83 20.74
CA LEU A 525 2.98 -35.56 19.88
C LEU A 525 4.30 -34.79 19.78
N PRO A 526 5.45 -35.49 19.83
CA PRO A 526 6.77 -34.88 19.75
C PRO A 526 7.05 -34.22 18.39
#